data_12900e62613a58e2ac42e8341cc003ff
#
_entry.id   12900e62613a58e2ac42e8341cc003ff
#
_cell.length_a   1.000
_cell.length_b   1.000
_cell.length_c   1.000
_cell.angle_alpha   90.00
_cell.angle_beta   90.00
_cell.angle_gamma   90.00
#
_symmetry.space_group_name_H-M   'P 1'
#
loop_
_entity.id
_entity.type
_entity.pdbx_description
1 polymer ?
#
loop_
_entity_poly.entity_id
_entity_poly.type
_entity_poly.pdbx_seq_one_letter_code
_entity_poly.pdbx_strand_id
1 'polypeptide(L)'
;CPKIVKVELTGKLSPWVAAKDVILEVLKRLSVKGGVGKVIEYCGEGVKTLSVPERATITNMGAELGATTSIFPSDEVTKQFLEAQGRGEVWTEQKADPDAVYDEVVTIDLSELVPLAACPHSPDNVKSVAEIGKLKIDQVCIGSCTNSSLLDMMKVAYILKGKTVHPDVSLSIAPGSKQVLNMLAENGALATL
;
A
#
# COMPACT_ATOMS: atom_id res chain seq x y z
N CYS A 1 13.81 -1.56 -24.14
CA CYS A 1 13.32 -0.74 -23.03
C CYS A 1 12.00 -1.31 -22.54
N PRO A 2 11.70 -1.29 -21.26
CA PRO A 2 10.39 -1.67 -20.75
C PRO A 2 9.33 -0.68 -21.27
N LYS A 3 8.09 -1.15 -21.42
CA LYS A 3 6.94 -0.28 -21.64
C LYS A 3 6.60 0.50 -20.37
N ILE A 4 5.97 1.65 -20.52
CA ILE A 4 5.57 2.48 -19.38
C ILE A 4 4.05 2.53 -19.29
N VAL A 5 3.52 2.08 -18.14
CA VAL A 5 2.10 2.21 -17.81
C VAL A 5 1.91 3.37 -16.84
N LYS A 6 1.12 4.34 -17.23
CA LYS A 6 0.68 5.43 -16.37
C LYS A 6 -0.51 4.96 -15.54
N VAL A 7 -0.41 5.05 -14.21
CA VAL A 7 -1.56 4.92 -13.31
C VAL A 7 -1.90 6.29 -12.76
N GLU A 8 -2.96 6.89 -13.26
CA GLU A 8 -3.41 8.22 -12.86
C GLU A 8 -4.41 8.12 -11.71
N LEU A 9 -4.03 8.66 -10.56
CA LEU A 9 -4.83 8.67 -9.35
C LEU A 9 -5.53 10.03 -9.19
N THR A 10 -6.84 10.01 -9.02
CA THR A 10 -7.68 11.20 -8.74
C THR A 10 -8.37 11.04 -7.39
N GLY A 11 -8.95 12.13 -6.87
CA GLY A 11 -9.66 12.10 -5.59
C GLY A 11 -8.78 11.77 -4.38
N LYS A 12 -9.38 11.20 -3.36
CA LYS A 12 -8.70 10.76 -2.12
C LYS A 12 -9.38 9.53 -1.54
N LEU A 13 -8.63 8.74 -0.78
CA LEU A 13 -9.16 7.54 -0.12
C LEU A 13 -10.29 7.87 0.86
N SER A 14 -11.37 7.12 0.77
CA SER A 14 -12.50 7.17 1.70
C SER A 14 -12.13 6.49 3.03
N PRO A 15 -12.86 6.75 4.14
CA PRO A 15 -12.66 6.01 5.39
C PRO A 15 -12.71 4.49 5.18
N TRP A 16 -11.81 3.76 5.84
CA TRP A 16 -11.63 2.31 5.75
C TRP A 16 -11.03 1.79 4.43
N VAL A 17 -10.79 2.65 3.45
CA VAL A 17 -10.01 2.32 2.25
C VAL A 17 -8.54 2.65 2.50
N ALA A 18 -7.65 1.77 2.10
CA ALA A 18 -6.22 1.90 2.33
C ALA A 18 -5.43 1.89 1.01
N ALA A 19 -4.17 2.28 1.07
CA ALA A 19 -3.27 2.22 -0.08
C ALA A 19 -3.18 0.81 -0.70
N LYS A 20 -3.36 -0.24 0.10
CA LYS A 20 -3.43 -1.61 -0.39
C LYS A 20 -4.61 -1.83 -1.35
N ASP A 21 -5.75 -1.17 -1.13
CA ASP A 21 -6.90 -1.29 -2.03
C ASP A 21 -6.60 -0.68 -3.40
N VAL A 22 -5.73 0.35 -3.46
CA VAL A 22 -5.28 0.93 -4.74
C VAL A 22 -4.54 -0.10 -5.58
N ILE A 23 -3.54 -0.76 -5.01
CA ILE A 23 -2.77 -1.76 -5.76
C ILE A 23 -3.58 -3.02 -6.03
N LEU A 24 -4.52 -3.40 -5.17
CA LEU A 24 -5.45 -4.50 -5.45
C LEU A 24 -6.36 -4.16 -6.63
N GLU A 25 -6.82 -2.93 -6.76
CA GLU A 25 -7.58 -2.49 -7.94
C GLU A 25 -6.73 -2.52 -9.22
N VAL A 26 -5.46 -2.12 -9.15
CA VAL A 26 -4.52 -2.25 -10.27
C VAL A 26 -4.33 -3.73 -10.66
N LEU A 27 -4.12 -4.61 -9.67
CA LEU A 27 -4.02 -6.06 -9.87
C LEU A 27 -5.28 -6.65 -10.52
N LYS A 28 -6.45 -6.23 -10.07
CA LYS A 28 -7.74 -6.65 -10.63
C LYS A 28 -7.86 -6.28 -12.11
N ARG A 29 -7.35 -5.10 -12.51
CA ARG A 29 -7.42 -4.62 -13.90
C ARG A 29 -6.35 -5.21 -14.81
N LEU A 30 -5.11 -5.33 -14.32
CA LEU A 30 -3.96 -5.73 -15.13
C LEU A 30 -3.59 -7.21 -15.01
N SER A 31 -4.05 -7.90 -13.95
CA SER A 31 -3.66 -9.26 -13.56
C SER A 31 -2.20 -9.39 -13.10
N VAL A 32 -1.85 -10.57 -12.58
CA VAL A 32 -0.48 -10.91 -12.11
C VAL A 32 0.59 -10.95 -13.22
N LYS A 33 0.19 -10.82 -14.48
CA LYS A 33 1.11 -10.76 -15.62
C LYS A 33 1.09 -9.41 -16.35
N GLY A 34 0.21 -8.52 -15.94
CA GLY A 34 -0.02 -7.23 -16.61
C GLY A 34 1.16 -6.28 -16.57
N GLY A 35 2.04 -6.42 -15.58
CA GLY A 35 3.25 -5.61 -15.42
C GLY A 35 4.53 -6.21 -16.01
N VAL A 36 4.48 -7.42 -16.56
CA VAL A 36 5.68 -8.09 -17.11
C VAL A 36 6.29 -7.26 -18.24
N GLY A 37 7.57 -6.91 -18.09
CA GLY A 37 8.28 -6.05 -19.04
C GLY A 37 7.83 -4.59 -19.04
N LYS A 38 7.11 -4.16 -18.01
CA LYS A 38 6.59 -2.80 -17.85
C LYS A 38 7.14 -2.11 -16.60
N VAL A 39 7.17 -0.79 -16.63
CA VAL A 39 7.34 0.11 -15.48
C VAL A 39 5.98 0.73 -15.18
N ILE A 40 5.59 0.74 -13.93
CA ILE A 40 4.33 1.37 -13.49
C ILE A 40 4.66 2.73 -12.89
N GLU A 41 4.17 3.79 -13.51
CA GLU A 41 4.34 5.17 -13.04
C GLU A 41 3.02 5.71 -12.49
N TYR A 42 3.01 6.03 -11.21
CA TYR A 42 1.86 6.63 -10.54
C TYR A 42 1.92 8.15 -10.61
N CYS A 43 0.82 8.78 -10.96
CA CYS A 43 0.72 10.24 -11.08
C CYS A 43 -0.70 10.72 -10.77
N GLY A 44 -0.96 12.01 -11.01
CA GLY A 44 -2.25 12.64 -10.78
C GLY A 44 -2.38 13.31 -9.40
N GLU A 45 -3.45 14.07 -9.22
CA GLU A 45 -3.67 14.86 -7.99
C GLU A 45 -3.88 13.97 -6.75
N GLY A 46 -4.45 12.77 -6.93
CA GLY A 46 -4.63 11.80 -5.85
C GLY A 46 -3.33 11.36 -5.18
N VAL A 47 -2.20 11.38 -5.90
CA VAL A 47 -0.88 11.04 -5.34
C VAL A 47 -0.50 11.95 -4.18
N LYS A 48 -0.87 13.23 -4.23
CA LYS A 48 -0.58 14.20 -3.18
C LYS A 48 -1.29 13.91 -1.86
N THR A 49 -2.34 13.08 -1.89
CA THR A 49 -3.10 12.68 -0.70
C THR A 49 -2.53 11.45 -0.01
N LEU A 50 -1.54 10.79 -0.63
CA LEU A 50 -0.90 9.57 -0.12
C LEU A 50 0.45 9.90 0.54
N SER A 51 0.62 9.45 1.77
CA SER A 51 1.91 9.51 2.48
C SER A 51 2.96 8.60 1.82
N VAL A 52 4.25 8.84 2.10
CA VAL A 52 5.33 7.98 1.57
C VAL A 52 5.17 6.51 1.96
N PRO A 53 4.82 6.14 3.20
CA PRO A 53 4.54 4.73 3.54
C PRO A 53 3.38 4.12 2.73
N GLU A 54 2.34 4.88 2.43
CA GLU A 54 1.22 4.42 1.58
C GLU A 54 1.66 4.20 0.13
N ARG A 55 2.48 5.12 -0.42
CA ARG A 55 3.11 4.92 -1.74
C ARG A 55 4.02 3.69 -1.75
N ALA A 56 4.77 3.46 -0.67
CA ALA A 56 5.62 2.28 -0.52
C ALA A 56 4.82 0.97 -0.52
N THR A 57 3.65 0.94 0.13
CA THR A 57 2.71 -0.20 0.07
C THR A 57 2.30 -0.52 -1.37
N ILE A 58 1.95 0.52 -2.14
CA ILE A 58 1.53 0.36 -3.54
C ILE A 58 2.69 -0.17 -4.41
N THR A 59 3.88 0.45 -4.30
CA THR A 59 5.04 0.03 -5.10
C THR A 59 5.57 -1.34 -4.72
N ASN A 60 5.52 -1.71 -3.44
CA ASN A 60 5.91 -3.03 -2.96
C ASN A 60 5.12 -4.14 -3.66
N MET A 61 3.81 -3.99 -3.74
CA MET A 61 2.94 -4.95 -4.43
C MET A 61 2.98 -4.85 -5.96
N GLY A 62 3.76 -3.95 -6.53
CA GLY A 62 4.07 -3.96 -7.96
C GLY A 62 4.77 -5.25 -8.42
N ALA A 63 5.44 -5.96 -7.51
CA ALA A 63 5.99 -7.28 -7.74
C ALA A 63 4.90 -8.32 -8.09
N GLU A 64 3.72 -8.21 -7.48
CA GLU A 64 2.58 -9.10 -7.75
C GLU A 64 2.01 -8.92 -9.18
N LEU A 65 2.20 -7.75 -9.78
CA LEU A 65 1.91 -7.51 -11.20
C LEU A 65 2.95 -8.12 -12.14
N GLY A 66 4.09 -8.58 -11.62
CA GLY A 66 5.27 -8.92 -12.41
C GLY A 66 5.98 -7.69 -13.00
N ALA A 67 5.73 -6.49 -12.46
CA ALA A 67 6.32 -5.25 -12.95
C ALA A 67 7.84 -5.23 -12.75
N THR A 68 8.55 -4.62 -13.72
CA THR A 68 9.99 -4.38 -13.61
C THR A 68 10.29 -3.45 -12.44
N THR A 69 9.50 -2.39 -12.31
CA THR A 69 9.51 -1.47 -11.16
C THR A 69 8.21 -0.67 -11.10
N SER A 70 7.99 -0.01 -9.96
CA SER A 70 6.90 0.94 -9.76
C SER A 70 7.47 2.21 -9.16
N ILE A 71 7.04 3.37 -9.64
CA ILE A 71 7.56 4.67 -9.19
C ILE A 71 6.43 5.65 -8.89
N PHE A 72 6.70 6.53 -7.93
CA PHE A 72 5.93 7.73 -7.62
C PHE A 72 6.79 8.97 -7.83
N PRO A 73 6.22 10.14 -8.09
CA PRO A 73 6.97 11.38 -8.12
C PRO A 73 7.59 11.70 -6.75
N SER A 74 8.73 12.39 -6.77
CA SER A 74 9.33 13.01 -5.57
C SER A 74 8.79 14.42 -5.45
N ASP A 75 7.71 14.57 -4.70
CA ASP A 75 6.97 15.81 -4.48
C ASP A 75 7.18 16.36 -3.05
N GLU A 76 6.40 17.37 -2.66
CA GLU A 76 6.45 17.99 -1.34
C GLU A 76 6.18 16.98 -0.19
N VAL A 77 5.31 15.96 -0.43
CA VAL A 77 5.07 14.89 0.55
C VAL A 77 6.33 14.07 0.78
N THR A 78 7.08 13.79 -0.28
CA THR A 78 8.38 13.10 -0.19
C THR A 78 9.41 13.94 0.55
N LYS A 79 9.45 15.26 0.28
CA LYS A 79 10.33 16.20 0.98
C LYS A 79 10.07 16.19 2.49
N GLN A 80 8.82 16.39 2.91
CA GLN A 80 8.43 16.39 4.32
C GLN A 80 8.80 15.07 5.02
N PHE A 81 8.62 13.94 4.33
CA PHE A 81 9.04 12.65 4.87
C PHE A 81 10.56 12.59 5.06
N LEU A 82 11.35 13.02 4.10
CA LEU A 82 12.82 13.02 4.21
C LEU A 82 13.31 13.99 5.30
N GLU A 83 12.70 15.16 5.43
CA GLU A 83 12.99 16.12 6.51
C GLU A 83 12.73 15.49 7.89
N ALA A 84 11.60 14.80 8.07
CA ALA A 84 11.28 14.08 9.30
C ALA A 84 12.26 12.93 9.60
N GLN A 85 12.96 12.41 8.59
CA GLN A 85 14.02 11.41 8.74
C GLN A 85 15.43 12.03 8.88
N GLY A 86 15.56 13.36 8.99
CA GLY A 86 16.85 14.05 9.04
C GLY A 86 17.64 14.00 7.73
N ARG A 87 16.95 13.86 6.59
CA ARG A 87 17.52 13.71 5.25
C ARG A 87 16.96 14.72 4.25
N GLY A 88 16.43 15.85 4.70
CA GLY A 88 15.81 16.85 3.84
C GLY A 88 16.76 17.43 2.79
N GLU A 89 18.06 17.51 3.11
CA GLU A 89 19.09 18.08 2.23
C GLU A 89 19.35 17.25 0.95
N VAL A 90 18.99 15.97 0.94
CA VAL A 90 19.14 15.11 -0.25
C VAL A 90 17.92 15.09 -1.15
N TRP A 91 16.85 15.79 -0.75
CA TRP A 91 15.62 15.82 -1.54
C TRP A 91 15.81 16.60 -2.85
N THR A 92 15.28 16.03 -3.92
CA THR A 92 15.13 16.70 -5.21
C THR A 92 13.75 16.41 -5.77
N GLU A 93 13.10 17.41 -6.38
CA GLU A 93 11.84 17.17 -7.09
C GLU A 93 12.09 16.26 -8.29
N GLN A 94 11.23 15.23 -8.43
CA GLN A 94 11.23 14.35 -9.59
C GLN A 94 9.78 14.16 -10.04
N LYS A 95 9.51 14.43 -11.30
CA LYS A 95 8.19 14.25 -11.93
C LYS A 95 8.37 13.94 -13.40
N ALA A 96 7.32 13.39 -14.01
CA ALA A 96 7.29 13.20 -15.45
C ALA A 96 7.39 14.52 -16.20
N ASP A 97 8.01 14.48 -17.37
CA ASP A 97 8.00 15.63 -18.28
C ASP A 97 6.55 15.92 -18.77
N PRO A 98 6.24 17.19 -19.08
CA PRO A 98 4.87 17.54 -19.51
C PRO A 98 4.41 16.86 -20.80
N ASP A 99 5.35 16.44 -21.64
CA ASP A 99 5.15 15.75 -22.90
C ASP A 99 5.47 14.24 -22.85
N ALA A 100 5.58 13.67 -21.64
CA ALA A 100 5.81 12.24 -21.45
C ALA A 100 4.74 11.40 -22.14
N VAL A 101 5.19 10.41 -22.90
CA VAL A 101 4.33 9.47 -23.64
C VAL A 101 4.31 8.13 -22.95
N TYR A 102 3.13 7.55 -22.81
CA TYR A 102 2.89 6.29 -22.14
C TYR A 102 2.32 5.24 -23.10
N ASP A 103 2.73 3.98 -22.92
CA ASP A 103 2.20 2.86 -23.72
C ASP A 103 0.76 2.51 -23.32
N GLU A 104 0.41 2.72 -22.05
CA GLU A 104 -0.90 2.41 -21.48
C GLU A 104 -1.24 3.39 -20.37
N VAL A 105 -2.52 3.73 -20.23
CA VAL A 105 -3.02 4.61 -19.16
C VAL A 105 -4.15 3.92 -18.43
N VAL A 106 -4.05 3.87 -17.09
CA VAL A 106 -5.07 3.37 -16.19
C VAL A 106 -5.47 4.51 -15.24
N THR A 107 -6.73 4.90 -15.21
CA THR A 107 -7.22 5.94 -14.30
C THR A 107 -7.99 5.30 -13.15
N ILE A 108 -7.68 5.69 -11.91
CA ILE A 108 -8.35 5.23 -10.70
C ILE A 108 -8.79 6.45 -9.89
N ASP A 109 -10.08 6.57 -9.64
CA ASP A 109 -10.60 7.52 -8.66
C ASP A 109 -10.55 6.89 -7.27
N LEU A 110 -9.69 7.43 -6.41
CA LEU A 110 -9.52 6.95 -5.04
C LEU A 110 -10.81 7.08 -4.20
N SER A 111 -11.70 7.99 -4.57
CA SER A 111 -12.97 8.23 -3.87
C SER A 111 -14.00 7.14 -4.15
N GLU A 112 -13.87 6.44 -5.28
CA GLU A 112 -14.77 5.35 -5.69
C GLU A 112 -14.32 3.97 -5.19
N LEU A 113 -13.09 3.89 -4.63
CA LEU A 113 -12.59 2.63 -4.10
C LEU A 113 -13.35 2.20 -2.85
N VAL A 114 -13.55 0.90 -2.74
CA VAL A 114 -14.11 0.21 -1.57
C VAL A 114 -13.05 -0.72 -0.97
N PRO A 115 -13.19 -1.14 0.29
CA PRO A 115 -12.27 -2.13 0.87
C PRO A 115 -12.26 -3.42 0.04
N LEU A 116 -11.07 -3.83 -0.37
CA LEU A 116 -10.83 -4.98 -1.24
C LEU A 116 -10.03 -6.07 -0.51
N ALA A 117 -10.15 -7.30 -1.00
CA ALA A 117 -9.30 -8.40 -0.57
C ALA A 117 -8.96 -9.31 -1.75
N ALA A 118 -7.71 -9.77 -1.78
CA ALA A 118 -7.30 -10.85 -2.67
C ALA A 118 -7.80 -12.18 -2.12
N CYS A 119 -8.55 -12.92 -2.93
CA CYS A 119 -9.07 -14.24 -2.60
C CYS A 119 -8.14 -15.35 -3.13
N PRO A 120 -8.20 -16.57 -2.55
CA PRO A 120 -7.47 -17.70 -3.12
C PRO A 120 -7.84 -17.92 -4.60
N HIS A 121 -6.91 -18.33 -5.45
CA HIS A 121 -5.50 -18.70 -5.16
C HIS A 121 -4.52 -17.77 -5.89
N SER A 122 -4.94 -16.54 -6.22
CA SER A 122 -4.11 -15.57 -6.95
C SER A 122 -4.36 -14.15 -6.40
N PRO A 123 -3.33 -13.32 -6.29
CA PRO A 123 -3.48 -11.94 -5.78
C PRO A 123 -4.34 -11.03 -6.66
N ASP A 124 -4.59 -11.39 -7.93
CA ASP A 124 -5.51 -10.67 -8.82
C ASP A 124 -6.97 -11.18 -8.75
N ASN A 125 -7.23 -12.23 -7.97
CA ASN A 125 -8.60 -12.64 -7.64
C ASN A 125 -9.18 -11.72 -6.57
N VAL A 126 -9.32 -10.45 -6.93
CA VAL A 126 -9.73 -9.38 -6.01
C VAL A 126 -11.25 -9.26 -5.97
N LYS A 127 -11.79 -9.20 -4.75
CA LYS A 127 -13.21 -8.95 -4.48
C LYS A 127 -13.39 -7.83 -3.47
N SER A 128 -14.53 -7.17 -3.51
CA SER A 128 -14.96 -6.32 -2.41
C SER A 128 -15.13 -7.16 -1.12
N VAL A 129 -14.68 -6.63 0.00
CA VAL A 129 -14.85 -7.28 1.32
C VAL A 129 -16.34 -7.57 1.59
N ALA A 130 -17.24 -6.71 1.13
CA ALA A 130 -18.69 -6.91 1.26
C ALA A 130 -19.21 -8.14 0.51
N GLU A 131 -18.54 -8.54 -0.59
CA GLU A 131 -18.94 -9.71 -1.40
C GLU A 131 -18.42 -11.04 -0.84
N ILE A 132 -17.38 -11.01 0.01
CA ILE A 132 -16.75 -12.24 0.53
C ILE A 132 -17.64 -12.93 1.57
N GLY A 133 -18.44 -12.16 2.30
CA GLY A 133 -19.31 -12.71 3.35
C GLY A 133 -18.53 -13.18 4.59
N LYS A 134 -19.16 -14.08 5.36
CA LYS A 134 -18.57 -14.63 6.59
C LYS A 134 -17.68 -15.81 6.28
N LEU A 135 -16.43 -15.75 6.72
CA LEU A 135 -15.45 -16.85 6.63
C LEU A 135 -15.00 -17.25 8.04
N LYS A 136 -14.85 -18.57 8.26
CA LYS A 136 -14.13 -19.06 9.44
C LYS A 136 -12.65 -18.73 9.26
N ILE A 137 -12.05 -18.14 10.29
CA ILE A 137 -10.63 -17.78 10.31
C ILE A 137 -9.92 -18.70 11.29
N ASP A 138 -8.87 -19.37 10.87
CA ASP A 138 -8.03 -20.24 11.69
C ASP A 138 -6.70 -19.53 12.05
N GLN A 139 -6.19 -18.67 11.15
CA GLN A 139 -4.95 -17.93 11.36
C GLN A 139 -5.02 -16.53 10.77
N VAL A 140 -4.40 -15.57 11.45
CA VAL A 140 -4.21 -14.19 10.99
C VAL A 140 -2.72 -13.87 11.04
N CYS A 141 -2.17 -13.36 9.94
CA CYS A 141 -0.81 -12.84 9.87
C CYS A 141 -0.87 -11.35 9.48
N ILE A 142 -0.28 -10.50 10.32
CA ILE A 142 -0.24 -9.04 10.10
C ILE A 142 1.21 -8.60 9.99
N GLY A 143 1.53 -7.84 8.94
CA GLY A 143 2.86 -7.28 8.79
C GLY A 143 3.54 -7.65 7.49
N SER A 144 4.79 -8.11 7.57
CA SER A 144 5.71 -8.40 6.45
C SER A 144 6.21 -7.13 5.73
N CYS A 145 6.54 -7.22 4.44
CA CYS A 145 7.09 -6.09 3.67
C CYS A 145 6.04 -5.06 3.23
N THR A 146 4.76 -5.42 3.18
CA THR A 146 3.71 -4.57 2.59
C THR A 146 3.03 -3.67 3.62
N ASN A 147 2.49 -4.24 4.71
CA ASN A 147 1.71 -3.50 5.72
C ASN A 147 2.30 -3.68 7.12
N SER A 148 3.47 -3.13 7.34
CA SER A 148 4.19 -3.25 8.60
C SER A 148 4.89 -1.96 9.02
N SER A 149 4.52 -0.83 8.42
CA SER A 149 4.97 0.49 8.84
C SER A 149 4.53 0.78 10.29
N LEU A 150 5.15 1.76 10.93
CA LEU A 150 4.70 2.20 12.26
C LEU A 150 3.22 2.58 12.25
N LEU A 151 2.76 3.27 11.20
CA LEU A 151 1.36 3.66 11.05
C LEU A 151 0.42 2.43 11.00
N ASP A 152 0.80 1.40 10.23
CA ASP A 152 0.01 0.16 10.12
C ASP A 152 -0.07 -0.54 11.49
N MET A 153 1.08 -0.70 12.16
CA MET A 153 1.13 -1.35 13.48
C MET A 153 0.36 -0.57 14.54
N MET A 154 0.39 0.76 14.52
CA MET A 154 -0.40 1.59 15.43
C MET A 154 -1.91 1.45 15.17
N LYS A 155 -2.35 1.35 13.92
CA LYS A 155 -3.75 1.05 13.59
C LYS A 155 -4.17 -0.31 14.16
N VAL A 156 -3.33 -1.34 14.01
CA VAL A 156 -3.59 -2.68 14.57
C VAL A 156 -3.69 -2.61 16.09
N ALA A 157 -2.72 -1.97 16.75
CA ALA A 157 -2.73 -1.79 18.21
C ALA A 157 -4.00 -1.06 18.68
N TYR A 158 -4.42 -0.01 17.97
CA TYR A 158 -5.67 0.71 18.28
C TYR A 158 -6.91 -0.20 18.19
N ILE A 159 -6.99 -1.01 17.12
CA ILE A 159 -8.12 -1.93 16.89
C ILE A 159 -8.16 -3.05 17.94
N LEU A 160 -6.99 -3.57 18.32
CA LEU A 160 -6.86 -4.71 19.25
C LEU A 160 -6.90 -4.29 20.72
N LYS A 161 -6.78 -3.00 21.04
CA LYS A 161 -6.75 -2.50 22.40
C LYS A 161 -7.93 -3.00 23.23
N GLY A 162 -7.64 -3.66 24.36
CA GLY A 162 -8.63 -4.24 25.26
C GLY A 162 -9.38 -5.45 24.71
N LYS A 163 -8.87 -6.06 23.65
CA LYS A 163 -9.45 -7.29 23.05
C LYS A 163 -8.51 -8.47 23.25
N THR A 164 -9.05 -9.67 23.18
CA THR A 164 -8.32 -10.93 23.22
C THR A 164 -8.60 -11.70 21.94
N VAL A 165 -7.58 -12.31 21.36
CA VAL A 165 -7.71 -13.17 20.19
C VAL A 165 -8.59 -14.38 20.55
N HIS A 166 -9.46 -14.79 19.64
CA HIS A 166 -10.30 -15.97 19.81
C HIS A 166 -9.42 -17.21 20.03
N PRO A 167 -9.77 -18.12 20.98
CA PRO A 167 -8.91 -19.26 21.32
C PRO A 167 -8.61 -20.20 20.14
N ASP A 168 -9.48 -20.27 19.14
CA ASP A 168 -9.29 -21.10 17.96
C ASP A 168 -8.50 -20.39 16.84
N VAL A 169 -8.05 -19.15 17.06
CA VAL A 169 -7.33 -18.35 16.05
C VAL A 169 -5.88 -18.11 16.48
N SER A 170 -4.95 -18.45 15.61
CA SER A 170 -3.55 -18.06 15.76
C SER A 170 -3.31 -16.69 15.17
N LEU A 171 -2.77 -15.74 15.95
CA LEU A 171 -2.40 -14.40 15.49
C LEU A 171 -0.87 -14.26 15.51
N SER A 172 -0.30 -13.87 14.37
CA SER A 172 1.11 -13.54 14.22
C SER A 172 1.26 -12.11 13.72
N ILE A 173 2.11 -11.32 14.37
CA ILE A 173 2.36 -9.91 14.01
C ILE A 173 3.86 -9.72 13.78
N ALA A 174 4.23 -9.19 12.62
CA ALA A 174 5.61 -8.97 12.21
C ALA A 174 5.85 -7.50 11.84
N PRO A 175 6.41 -6.67 12.75
CA PRO A 175 6.83 -5.31 12.44
C PRO A 175 7.87 -5.26 11.31
N GLY A 176 7.79 -4.24 10.43
CA GLY A 176 8.58 -4.18 9.19
C GLY A 176 10.08 -3.92 9.39
N SER A 177 10.48 -3.45 10.57
CA SER A 177 11.90 -3.21 10.88
C SER A 177 12.14 -3.22 12.38
N LYS A 178 13.43 -3.35 12.76
CA LYS A 178 13.86 -3.19 14.15
C LYS A 178 13.51 -1.80 14.70
N GLN A 179 13.57 -0.76 13.87
CA GLN A 179 13.18 0.59 14.27
C GLN A 179 11.70 0.65 14.63
N VAL A 180 10.83 0.09 13.81
CA VAL A 180 9.38 0.03 14.10
C VAL A 180 9.12 -0.76 15.38
N LEU A 181 9.78 -1.90 15.56
CA LEU A 181 9.64 -2.69 16.79
C LEU A 181 10.05 -1.88 18.04
N ASN A 182 11.18 -1.17 17.98
CA ASN A 182 11.63 -0.35 19.09
C ASN A 182 10.63 0.79 19.40
N MET A 183 10.13 1.47 18.38
CA MET A 183 9.13 2.54 18.55
C MET A 183 7.82 2.03 19.15
N LEU A 184 7.38 0.82 18.79
CA LEU A 184 6.21 0.16 19.38
C LEU A 184 6.44 -0.21 20.85
N ALA A 185 7.66 -0.61 21.20
CA ALA A 185 8.02 -0.89 22.60
C ALA A 185 8.04 0.40 23.45
N GLU A 186 8.68 1.45 22.93
CA GLU A 186 8.81 2.75 23.62
C GLU A 186 7.46 3.43 23.86
N ASN A 187 6.53 3.36 22.90
CA ASN A 187 5.20 3.97 23.02
C ASN A 187 4.15 3.07 23.69
N GLY A 188 4.53 1.84 24.09
CA GLY A 188 3.66 0.88 24.77
C GLY A 188 2.69 0.11 23.87
N ALA A 189 2.67 0.36 22.58
CA ALA A 189 1.77 -0.34 21.64
C ALA A 189 2.12 -1.83 21.51
N LEU A 190 3.39 -2.20 21.68
CA LEU A 190 3.84 -3.60 21.65
C LEU A 190 3.15 -4.45 22.72
N ALA A 191 2.84 -3.89 23.88
CA ALA A 191 2.12 -4.59 24.94
C ALA A 191 0.63 -4.84 24.61
N THR A 192 0.10 -4.14 23.61
CA THR A 192 -1.28 -4.34 23.12
C THR A 192 -1.34 -5.39 22.01
N LEU A 193 -0.29 -5.48 21.21
CA LEU A 193 -0.15 -6.42 20.10
C LEU A 193 0.19 -7.82 20.58
#